data_536a561060aca6d3ad0ee89dc7bb01c3
#
_entry.id   536a561060aca6d3ad0ee89dc7bb01c3
#
_cell.length_a   1.000
_cell.length_b   1.000
_cell.length_c   1.000
_cell.angle_alpha   90.00
_cell.angle_beta   90.00
_cell.angle_gamma   90.00
#
_symmetry.space_group_name_H-M   'P 1'
#
loop_
_entity.id
_entity.type
_entity.pdbx_description
1 polymer ?
#
loop_
_entity_poly.entity_id
_entity_poly.type
_entity_poly.pdbx_seq_one_letter_code
_entity_poly.pdbx_strand_id
1 'polypeptide(L)'
;MKIVVLGGGSFGTAIANMLAENGQQSVLWLRNAKRAADMQASRENSTYLPGRQLDEKLVISPDLAGSLRDADVVFVSVPSKAFRAMVQNIKPLLMPDAIVVSTAKGIETGADHHGFWLMSDVLKQELPDHRIAVLSGPNLAGEIAER
;
A
#
# COMPACT_ATOMS: atom_id res chain seq x y z
N MET A 1 5.16 13.96 7.86
CA MET A 1 4.71 13.47 6.54
C MET A 1 3.71 12.35 6.79
N LYS A 2 2.54 12.41 6.15
CA LYS A 2 1.52 11.35 6.22
C LYS A 2 1.69 10.37 5.09
N ILE A 3 1.88 9.10 5.43
CA ILE A 3 2.12 8.03 4.47
C ILE A 3 1.02 6.98 4.60
N VAL A 4 0.42 6.61 3.48
CA VAL A 4 -0.63 5.60 3.43
C VAL A 4 -0.13 4.38 2.67
N VAL A 5 -0.30 3.20 3.24
CA VAL A 5 0.00 1.92 2.57
C VAL A 5 -1.30 1.19 2.31
N LEU A 6 -1.63 0.99 1.04
CA LEU A 6 -2.84 0.31 0.60
C LEU A 6 -2.55 -1.19 0.41
N GLY A 7 -3.07 -2.00 1.32
CA GLY A 7 -2.95 -3.45 1.25
C GLY A 7 -2.24 -4.08 2.45
N GLY A 8 -3.00 -4.82 3.26
CA GLY A 8 -2.55 -5.52 4.46
C GLY A 8 -1.98 -6.92 4.19
N GLY A 9 -1.24 -7.11 3.11
CA GLY A 9 -0.40 -8.29 2.89
C GLY A 9 0.89 -8.20 3.73
N SER A 10 1.76 -9.21 3.64
CA SER A 10 3.02 -9.24 4.39
C SER A 10 3.89 -8.01 4.11
N PHE A 11 4.11 -7.69 2.84
CA PHE A 11 4.99 -6.60 2.43
C PHE A 11 4.42 -5.23 2.80
N GLY A 12 3.12 -4.97 2.52
CA GLY A 12 2.47 -3.72 2.90
C GLY A 12 2.47 -3.50 4.41
N THR A 13 2.22 -4.56 5.19
CA THR A 13 2.28 -4.48 6.66
C THR A 13 3.69 -4.17 7.16
N ALA A 14 4.71 -4.85 6.63
CA ALA A 14 6.11 -4.61 7.03
C ALA A 14 6.55 -3.16 6.73
N ILE A 15 6.23 -2.64 5.53
CA ILE A 15 6.54 -1.25 5.17
C ILE A 15 5.81 -0.27 6.07
N ALA A 16 4.50 -0.44 6.27
CA ALA A 16 3.71 0.48 7.09
C ALA A 16 4.22 0.51 8.53
N ASN A 17 4.59 -0.65 9.07
CA ASN A 17 5.15 -0.76 10.41
C ASN A 17 6.52 -0.06 10.52
N MET A 18 7.43 -0.35 9.60
CA MET A 18 8.75 0.29 9.55
C MET A 18 8.65 1.82 9.47
N LEU A 19 7.70 2.34 8.70
CA LEU A 19 7.48 3.78 8.61
C LEU A 19 6.98 4.38 9.93
N ALA A 20 6.10 3.68 10.65
CA ALA A 20 5.63 4.10 11.97
C ALA A 20 6.76 4.08 13.01
N GLU A 21 7.58 3.03 13.05
CA GLU A 21 8.76 2.91 13.90
C GLU A 21 9.77 4.05 13.66
N ASN A 22 9.90 4.50 12.41
CA ASN A 22 10.74 5.64 12.03
C ASN A 22 10.05 7.00 12.25
N GLY A 23 8.95 7.03 13.00
CA GLY A 23 8.28 8.27 13.41
C GLY A 23 7.45 8.94 12.34
N GLN A 24 7.16 8.27 11.21
CA GLN A 24 6.24 8.79 10.20
C GLN A 24 4.79 8.58 10.64
N GLN A 25 3.90 9.48 10.21
CA GLN A 25 2.46 9.27 10.37
C GLN A 25 2.01 8.22 9.35
N SER A 26 2.06 6.96 9.75
CA SER A 26 1.79 5.81 8.88
C SER A 26 0.38 5.27 9.07
N VAL A 27 -0.32 5.04 7.96
CA VAL A 27 -1.65 4.42 7.93
C VAL A 27 -1.59 3.19 7.03
N LEU A 28 -1.99 2.05 7.56
CA LEU A 28 -2.18 0.81 6.80
C LEU A 28 -3.68 0.63 6.51
N TRP A 29 -4.06 0.74 5.26
CA TRP A 29 -5.44 0.51 4.85
C TRP A 29 -5.68 -0.95 4.46
N LEU A 30 -6.78 -1.51 4.98
CA LEU A 30 -7.29 -2.84 4.63
C LEU A 30 -8.74 -2.75 4.17
N ARG A 31 -9.05 -3.43 3.06
CA ARG A 31 -10.43 -3.51 2.54
C ARG A 31 -11.38 -4.21 3.51
N ASN A 32 -10.90 -5.21 4.26
CA ASN A 32 -11.72 -5.98 5.19
C ASN A 32 -11.76 -5.28 6.55
N ALA A 33 -12.90 -4.70 6.91
CA ALA A 33 -13.09 -3.93 8.14
C ALA A 33 -12.89 -4.77 9.41
N LYS A 34 -13.38 -6.02 9.42
CA LYS A 34 -13.18 -6.91 10.57
C LYS A 34 -11.69 -7.17 10.79
N ARG A 35 -10.96 -7.49 9.73
CA ARG A 35 -9.53 -7.75 9.81
C ARG A 35 -8.74 -6.51 10.22
N ALA A 36 -9.14 -5.33 9.75
CA ALA A 36 -8.52 -4.07 10.18
C ALA A 36 -8.72 -3.85 11.69
N ALA A 37 -9.92 -4.06 12.20
CA ALA A 37 -10.23 -3.94 13.62
C ALA A 37 -9.45 -4.97 14.47
N ASP A 38 -9.42 -6.22 14.04
CA ASP A 38 -8.67 -7.29 14.74
C ASP A 38 -7.16 -6.95 14.80
N MET A 39 -6.57 -6.52 13.69
CA MET A 39 -5.16 -6.11 13.64
C MET A 39 -4.87 -4.85 14.47
N GLN A 40 -5.79 -3.88 14.47
CA GLN A 40 -5.66 -2.67 15.30
C GLN A 40 -5.67 -3.02 16.79
N ALA A 41 -6.49 -3.98 17.20
CA ALA A 41 -6.61 -4.41 18.60
C ALA A 41 -5.45 -5.31 19.03
N SER A 42 -5.08 -6.31 18.23
CA SER A 42 -4.03 -7.28 18.55
C SER A 42 -2.61 -6.76 18.32
N ARG A 43 -2.46 -5.70 17.51
CA ARG A 43 -1.17 -5.20 17.04
C ARG A 43 -0.33 -6.27 16.35
N GLU A 44 -1.00 -7.15 15.60
CA GLU A 44 -0.36 -8.23 14.85
C GLU A 44 -1.13 -8.52 13.56
N ASN A 45 -0.41 -8.81 12.48
CA ASN A 45 -0.97 -9.39 11.27
C ASN A 45 -0.73 -10.91 11.27
N SER A 46 -1.49 -11.64 12.08
CA SER A 46 -1.33 -13.08 12.26
C SER A 46 -1.47 -13.90 10.96
N THR A 47 -2.15 -13.36 9.95
CA THR A 47 -2.36 -14.05 8.66
C THR A 47 -1.16 -13.96 7.73
N TYR A 48 -0.51 -12.78 7.65
CA TYR A 48 0.51 -12.52 6.63
C TYR A 48 1.88 -12.15 7.18
N LEU A 49 1.98 -11.82 8.47
CA LEU A 49 3.22 -11.48 9.14
C LEU A 49 3.15 -11.93 10.62
N PRO A 50 2.96 -13.26 10.87
CA PRO A 50 2.79 -13.77 12.22
C PRO A 50 4.02 -13.56 13.09
N GLY A 51 3.80 -13.39 14.41
CA GLY A 51 4.86 -13.24 15.39
C GLY A 51 5.56 -11.88 15.38
N ARG A 52 5.04 -10.90 14.64
CA ARG A 52 5.59 -9.54 14.60
C ARG A 52 4.61 -8.55 15.20
N GLN A 53 5.04 -7.90 16.27
CA GLN A 53 4.26 -6.84 16.90
C GLN A 53 4.35 -5.57 16.06
N LEU A 54 3.19 -4.94 15.82
CA LEU A 54 3.08 -3.69 15.08
C LEU A 54 3.21 -2.50 16.04
N ASP A 55 3.94 -1.48 15.61
CA ASP A 55 4.14 -0.24 16.35
C ASP A 55 2.79 0.40 16.74
N GLU A 56 2.69 0.88 17.98
CA GLU A 56 1.47 1.47 18.51
C GLU A 56 1.01 2.72 17.73
N LYS A 57 1.94 3.43 17.09
CA LYS A 57 1.67 4.61 16.27
C LYS A 57 1.12 4.27 14.88
N LEU A 58 1.25 3.02 14.43
CA LEU A 58 0.67 2.58 13.18
C LEU A 58 -0.85 2.61 13.27
N VAL A 59 -1.49 3.41 12.43
CA VAL A 59 -2.95 3.43 12.32
C VAL A 59 -3.38 2.37 11.30
N ILE A 60 -4.30 1.48 11.70
CA ILE A 60 -4.84 0.45 10.80
C ILE A 60 -6.32 0.73 10.58
N SER A 61 -6.73 0.96 9.35
CA SER A 61 -8.07 1.47 9.03
C SER A 61 -8.70 0.82 7.81
N PRO A 62 -10.01 0.57 7.79
CA PRO A 62 -10.74 0.20 6.60
C PRO A 62 -11.31 1.41 5.83
N ASP A 63 -11.25 2.61 6.41
CA ASP A 63 -11.73 3.84 5.78
C ASP A 63 -10.73 4.35 4.74
N LEU A 64 -11.03 4.12 3.46
CA LEU A 64 -10.15 4.53 2.36
C LEU A 64 -10.04 6.04 2.23
N ALA A 65 -11.18 6.73 2.24
CA ALA A 65 -11.21 8.19 2.05
C ALA A 65 -10.55 8.93 3.22
N GLY A 66 -10.86 8.55 4.45
CA GLY A 66 -10.21 9.13 5.63
C GLY A 66 -8.72 8.83 5.71
N SER A 67 -8.29 7.66 5.24
CA SER A 67 -6.88 7.31 5.17
C SER A 67 -6.13 8.20 4.18
N LEU A 68 -6.69 8.44 2.99
CA LEU A 68 -6.04 9.21 1.91
C LEU A 68 -6.12 10.73 2.09
N ARG A 69 -7.00 11.23 2.96
CA ARG A 69 -7.08 12.66 3.25
C ARG A 69 -5.72 13.17 3.74
N ASP A 70 -5.21 14.22 3.11
CA ASP A 70 -3.91 14.86 3.42
C ASP A 70 -2.70 13.91 3.34
N ALA A 71 -2.78 12.85 2.53
CA ALA A 71 -1.66 11.95 2.33
C ALA A 71 -0.62 12.57 1.40
N ASP A 72 0.65 12.58 1.85
CA ASP A 72 1.80 13.03 1.06
C ASP A 72 2.33 11.93 0.15
N VAL A 73 2.30 10.68 0.63
CA VAL A 73 2.80 9.51 -0.10
C VAL A 73 1.82 8.34 0.05
N VAL A 74 1.52 7.68 -1.07
CA VAL A 74 0.60 6.54 -1.11
C VAL A 74 1.30 5.33 -1.74
N PHE A 75 1.56 4.31 -0.94
CA PHE A 75 2.07 3.02 -1.42
C PHE A 75 0.93 2.11 -1.85
N VAL A 76 0.97 1.63 -3.09
CA VAL A 76 0.00 0.67 -3.61
C VAL A 76 0.61 -0.73 -3.52
N SER A 77 0.25 -1.46 -2.44
CA SER A 77 0.79 -2.78 -2.08
C SER A 77 -0.27 -3.89 -2.24
N VAL A 78 -0.99 -3.85 -3.34
CA VAL A 78 -1.99 -4.87 -3.69
C VAL A 78 -1.49 -5.80 -4.79
N PRO A 79 -2.06 -7.02 -4.94
CA PRO A 79 -1.71 -7.90 -6.05
C PRO A 79 -1.91 -7.23 -7.42
N SER A 80 -1.06 -7.57 -8.40
CA SER A 80 -1.10 -6.97 -9.76
C SER A 80 -2.48 -7.05 -10.42
N LYS A 81 -3.21 -8.15 -10.24
CA LYS A 81 -4.58 -8.32 -10.75
C LYS A 81 -5.60 -7.29 -10.21
N ALA A 82 -5.36 -6.73 -9.04
CA ALA A 82 -6.22 -5.73 -8.41
C ALA A 82 -5.65 -4.31 -8.54
N PHE A 83 -4.47 -4.15 -9.11
CA PHE A 83 -3.70 -2.92 -9.06
C PHE A 83 -4.40 -1.78 -9.80
N ARG A 84 -4.75 -1.95 -11.08
CA ARG A 84 -5.44 -0.92 -11.89
C ARG A 84 -6.74 -0.48 -11.25
N ALA A 85 -7.60 -1.42 -10.85
CA ALA A 85 -8.87 -1.11 -10.21
C ALA A 85 -8.67 -0.32 -8.89
N MET A 86 -7.64 -0.65 -8.12
CA MET A 86 -7.28 0.10 -6.91
C MET A 86 -6.85 1.52 -7.26
N VAL A 87 -5.98 1.69 -8.25
CA VAL A 87 -5.50 3.02 -8.69
C VAL A 87 -6.67 3.88 -9.19
N GLN A 88 -7.58 3.34 -9.97
CA GLN A 88 -8.78 4.03 -10.42
C GLN A 88 -9.68 4.44 -9.24
N ASN A 89 -9.85 3.58 -8.26
CA ASN A 89 -10.67 3.85 -7.08
C ASN A 89 -10.09 4.98 -6.20
N ILE A 90 -8.78 5.05 -6.06
CA ILE A 90 -8.13 6.08 -5.24
C ILE A 90 -7.94 7.42 -5.97
N LYS A 91 -7.92 7.42 -7.31
CA LYS A 91 -7.66 8.63 -8.11
C LYS A 91 -8.44 9.86 -7.65
N PRO A 92 -9.78 9.80 -7.43
CA PRO A 92 -10.54 10.97 -6.98
C PRO A 92 -10.28 11.38 -5.52
N LEU A 93 -9.54 10.56 -4.77
CA LEU A 93 -9.25 10.78 -3.34
C LEU A 93 -7.82 11.24 -3.08
N LEU A 94 -6.97 11.22 -4.10
CA LEU A 94 -5.57 11.61 -3.97
C LEU A 94 -5.43 13.14 -3.87
N MET A 95 -4.51 13.57 -3.02
CA MET A 95 -4.06 14.95 -3.02
C MET A 95 -3.28 15.24 -4.32
N PRO A 96 -3.43 16.41 -4.95
CA PRO A 96 -2.78 16.72 -6.23
C PRO A 96 -1.26 16.53 -6.24
N ASP A 97 -0.61 16.84 -5.12
CA ASP A 97 0.84 16.75 -4.96
C ASP A 97 1.32 15.40 -4.38
N ALA A 98 0.41 14.46 -4.13
CA ALA A 98 0.77 13.17 -3.56
C ALA A 98 1.71 12.38 -4.49
N ILE A 99 2.69 11.70 -3.89
CA ILE A 99 3.54 10.76 -4.60
C ILE A 99 2.90 9.36 -4.49
N VAL A 100 2.68 8.72 -5.63
CA VAL A 100 2.13 7.35 -5.66
C VAL A 100 3.24 6.34 -5.96
N VAL A 101 3.43 5.40 -5.05
CA VAL A 101 4.52 4.41 -5.11
C VAL A 101 3.94 3.02 -5.37
N SER A 102 4.34 2.41 -6.47
CA SER A 102 4.05 0.98 -6.71
C SER A 102 5.04 0.11 -5.94
N THR A 103 4.52 -0.86 -5.20
CA THR A 103 5.31 -1.96 -4.64
C THR A 103 4.92 -3.30 -5.25
N ALA A 104 3.93 -3.30 -6.14
CA ALA A 104 3.42 -4.51 -6.76
C ALA A 104 4.44 -5.11 -7.73
N LYS A 105 4.66 -6.40 -7.59
CA LYS A 105 5.47 -7.21 -8.50
C LYS A 105 4.56 -7.80 -9.58
N GLY A 106 5.01 -7.76 -10.84
CA GLY A 106 4.29 -8.36 -11.95
C GLY A 106 3.99 -7.39 -13.07
N ILE A 107 3.25 -7.89 -14.02
CA ILE A 107 2.80 -7.19 -15.22
C ILE A 107 1.28 -7.34 -15.36
N GLU A 108 0.66 -6.39 -16.03
CA GLU A 108 -0.71 -6.49 -16.50
C GLU A 108 -0.71 -6.89 -17.99
N THR A 109 -1.57 -7.81 -18.35
CA THR A 109 -1.80 -8.19 -19.75
C THR A 109 -3.13 -7.64 -20.23
N GLY A 110 -3.20 -7.13 -21.45
CA GLY A 110 -4.46 -6.71 -22.07
C GLY A 110 -5.47 -7.85 -22.19
N ALA A 111 -6.75 -7.52 -22.21
CA ALA A 111 -7.84 -8.48 -22.32
C ALA A 111 -7.77 -9.35 -23.61
N ASP A 112 -7.14 -8.82 -24.65
CA ASP A 112 -6.90 -9.44 -25.95
C ASP A 112 -5.53 -10.11 -26.08
N HIS A 113 -4.78 -10.22 -24.97
CA HIS A 113 -3.39 -10.68 -24.89
C HIS A 113 -2.40 -9.86 -25.75
N HIS A 114 -2.81 -8.68 -26.23
CA HIS A 114 -1.95 -7.73 -26.89
C HIS A 114 -1.49 -6.66 -25.88
N GLY A 115 -0.17 -6.59 -25.66
CA GLY A 115 0.47 -5.64 -24.77
C GLY A 115 0.70 -6.15 -23.34
N PHE A 116 1.81 -5.70 -22.80
CA PHE A 116 2.23 -5.92 -21.43
C PHE A 116 2.54 -4.58 -20.81
N TRP A 117 2.02 -4.34 -19.60
CA TRP A 117 2.29 -3.11 -18.86
C TRP A 117 2.93 -3.42 -17.53
N LEU A 118 4.02 -2.75 -17.22
CA LEU A 118 4.56 -2.72 -15.88
C LEU A 118 3.57 -1.97 -14.97
N MET A 119 3.62 -2.22 -13.68
CA MET A 119 2.77 -1.49 -12.73
C MET A 119 3.05 0.02 -12.73
N SER A 120 4.27 0.43 -13.09
CA SER A 120 4.59 1.84 -13.34
C SER A 120 3.86 2.43 -14.56
N ASP A 121 3.66 1.63 -15.60
CA ASP A 121 2.94 2.09 -16.79
C ASP A 121 1.45 2.23 -16.49
N VAL A 122 0.90 1.29 -15.71
CA VAL A 122 -0.47 1.39 -15.20
C VAL A 122 -0.66 2.68 -14.39
N LEU A 123 0.28 3.01 -13.49
CA LEU A 123 0.22 4.27 -12.73
C LEU A 123 0.24 5.49 -13.66
N LYS A 124 1.14 5.53 -14.66
CA LYS A 124 1.23 6.65 -15.60
C LYS A 124 -0.05 6.81 -16.44
N GLN A 125 -0.66 5.70 -16.85
CA GLN A 125 -1.92 5.71 -17.59
C GLN A 125 -3.09 6.27 -16.76
N GLU A 126 -3.20 5.82 -15.52
CA GLU A 126 -4.33 6.19 -14.65
C GLU A 126 -4.13 7.53 -13.95
N LEU A 127 -2.87 7.90 -13.63
CA LEU A 127 -2.49 9.08 -12.86
C LEU A 127 -1.44 9.93 -13.59
N PRO A 128 -1.75 10.45 -14.80
CA PRO A 128 -0.77 11.15 -15.63
C PRO A 128 -0.17 12.41 -14.97
N ASP A 129 -0.92 13.05 -14.08
CA ASP A 129 -0.53 14.31 -13.45
C ASP A 129 0.17 14.12 -12.09
N HIS A 130 0.24 12.88 -11.58
CA HIS A 130 0.87 12.60 -10.29
C HIS A 130 2.33 12.18 -10.43
N ARG A 131 3.11 12.49 -9.40
CA ARG A 131 4.47 11.96 -9.26
C ARG A 131 4.42 10.49 -8.92
N ILE A 132 5.14 9.68 -9.68
CA ILE A 132 5.14 8.22 -9.57
C ILE A 132 6.51 7.73 -9.20
N ALA A 133 6.55 6.76 -8.28
CA ALA A 133 7.75 6.03 -7.92
C ALA A 133 7.49 4.52 -7.90
N VAL A 134 8.56 3.73 -7.94
CA VAL A 134 8.50 2.27 -7.85
C VAL A 134 9.49 1.81 -6.80
N LEU A 135 9.02 1.03 -5.86
CA LEU A 135 9.85 0.29 -4.93
C LEU A 135 9.97 -1.15 -5.44
N SER A 136 11.13 -1.49 -5.97
CA SER A 136 11.41 -2.79 -6.58
C SER A 136 12.70 -3.38 -6.02
N GLY A 137 12.85 -4.70 -6.14
CA GLY A 137 14.04 -5.42 -5.71
C GLY A 137 13.71 -6.74 -5.02
N PRO A 138 14.72 -7.48 -4.55
CA PRO A 138 14.57 -8.71 -3.79
C PRO A 138 14.18 -8.42 -2.32
N ASN A 139 13.08 -7.69 -2.14
CA ASN A 139 12.60 -7.29 -0.82
C ASN A 139 11.76 -8.42 -0.21
N LEU A 140 12.20 -8.94 0.92
CA LEU A 140 11.48 -9.94 1.71
C LEU A 140 10.85 -9.26 2.94
N ALA A 141 9.54 -9.43 3.08
CA ALA A 141 8.78 -8.80 4.16
C ALA A 141 9.27 -9.23 5.56
N GLY A 142 9.68 -10.49 5.70
CA GLY A 142 10.27 -11.02 6.93
C GLY A 142 11.54 -10.28 7.34
N GLU A 143 12.47 -10.09 6.40
CA GLU A 143 13.74 -9.39 6.66
C GLU A 143 13.54 -7.92 7.03
N ILE A 144 12.56 -7.26 6.40
CA ILE A 144 12.20 -5.86 6.74
C ILE A 144 11.62 -5.81 8.16
N ALA A 145 10.86 -6.81 8.56
CA ALA A 145 10.23 -6.87 9.88
C ALA A 145 11.17 -7.35 11.00
N GLU A 146 12.37 -7.85 10.68
CA GLU A 146 13.38 -8.35 11.63
C GLU A 146 14.36 -7.29 12.16
N ARG A 147 14.19 -6.04 11.76
CA ARG A 147 15.06 -4.92 12.14
C ARG A 147 14.88 -4.47 13.56
#